data_7c8725da0f2c975eca96e7bed8acd20f
#
_entry.id   7c8725da0f2c975eca96e7bed8acd20f
#
_cell.length_a   1.000
_cell.length_b   1.000
_cell.length_c   1.000
_cell.angle_alpha   90.00
_cell.angle_beta   90.00
_cell.angle_gamma   90.00
#
_symmetry.space_group_name_H-M   'P 1'
#
loop_
_entity.id
_entity.type
_entity.pdbx_description
1 polymer ?
#
loop_
_entity_poly.entity_id
_entity_poly.type
_entity_poly.pdbx_seq_one_letter_code
_entity_poly.pdbx_strand_id
1 'polypeptide(L)'
;SSRNVRLTAEQRQLAPNIYRVLKESCNFAKSHTVAETEKFVVDSLDALPQMEVEYYSIVDALTMQPVSDWADADSITGCITVYCGEVRLIDNIAYKKAE
;
A
#
# COMPACT_ATOMS: atom_id res chain seq x y z
N SER A 1 15.19 6.18 5.29
CA SER A 1 15.58 5.74 6.59
C SER A 1 17.07 5.55 6.67
N SER A 2 17.67 6.09 7.69
CA SER A 2 19.11 5.95 7.92
C SER A 2 19.46 4.59 8.53
N ARG A 3 18.47 3.79 8.85
CA ARG A 3 18.74 2.51 9.45
C ARG A 3 19.28 1.55 8.42
N ASN A 4 20.24 0.78 8.83
CA ASN A 4 20.74 -0.29 8.00
C ASN A 4 19.77 -1.45 8.08
N VAL A 5 18.71 -1.34 7.33
CA VAL A 5 17.76 -2.42 7.22
C VAL A 5 18.42 -3.52 6.42
N ARG A 6 18.62 -4.65 7.07
CA ARG A 6 19.33 -5.75 6.44
C ARG A 6 18.34 -6.72 5.84
N LEU A 7 18.06 -6.49 4.58
CA LEU A 7 17.26 -7.42 3.83
C LEU A 7 18.16 -8.48 3.24
N THR A 8 17.68 -9.73 3.23
CA THR A 8 18.35 -10.78 2.48
C THR A 8 18.24 -10.49 1.00
N ALA A 9 19.01 -11.20 0.17
CA ALA A 9 18.92 -11.02 -1.28
C ALA A 9 17.50 -11.27 -1.78
N GLU A 10 16.83 -12.29 -1.26
CA GLU A 10 15.46 -12.59 -1.63
C GLU A 10 14.51 -11.46 -1.24
N GLN A 11 14.69 -10.93 -0.03
CA GLN A 11 13.85 -9.86 0.46
C GLN A 11 14.06 -8.57 -0.35
N ARG A 12 15.28 -8.32 -0.78
CA ARG A 12 15.58 -7.17 -1.64
C ARG A 12 14.85 -7.26 -2.98
N GLN A 13 14.68 -8.47 -3.49
CA GLN A 13 13.94 -8.66 -4.73
C GLN A 13 12.45 -8.53 -4.52
N LEU A 14 11.96 -8.84 -3.32
CA LEU A 14 10.53 -8.78 -3.02
C LEU A 14 10.07 -7.39 -2.65
N ALA A 15 10.90 -6.61 -1.95
CA ALA A 15 10.50 -5.30 -1.45
C ALA A 15 9.98 -4.37 -2.55
N PRO A 16 10.60 -4.28 -3.74
CA PRO A 16 10.06 -3.42 -4.80
C PRO A 16 8.67 -3.82 -5.27
N ASN A 17 8.24 -5.05 -5.01
CA ASN A 17 6.89 -5.47 -5.37
C ASN A 17 5.82 -4.72 -4.60
N ILE A 18 6.15 -4.18 -3.42
CA ILE A 18 5.21 -3.37 -2.66
C ILE A 18 4.79 -2.17 -3.49
N TYR A 19 5.76 -1.42 -3.99
CA TYR A 19 5.47 -0.24 -4.80
C TYR A 19 4.77 -0.62 -6.11
N ARG A 20 5.21 -1.72 -6.73
CA ARG A 20 4.59 -2.19 -7.97
C ARG A 20 3.11 -2.49 -7.76
N VAL A 21 2.77 -3.19 -6.68
CA VAL A 21 1.38 -3.50 -6.38
C VAL A 21 0.60 -2.22 -6.09
N LEU A 22 1.19 -1.28 -5.35
CA LEU A 22 0.54 0.00 -5.06
C LEU A 22 0.26 0.77 -6.35
N LYS A 23 1.21 0.79 -7.28
CA LYS A 23 1.00 1.45 -8.57
C LYS A 23 -0.10 0.77 -9.38
N GLU A 24 -0.11 -0.54 -9.39
CA GLU A 24 -1.17 -1.29 -10.09
C GLU A 24 -2.53 -1.00 -9.46
N SER A 25 -2.57 -0.83 -8.15
CA SER A 25 -3.82 -0.53 -7.47
C SER A 25 -4.40 0.82 -7.88
N CYS A 26 -3.57 1.75 -8.33
CA CYS A 26 -4.07 3.02 -8.82
C CYS A 26 -4.90 2.84 -10.09
N ASN A 27 -4.49 1.94 -10.98
CA ASN A 27 -5.29 1.60 -12.16
C ASN A 27 -6.55 0.82 -11.77
N PHE A 28 -6.40 -0.10 -10.84
CA PHE A 28 -7.53 -0.90 -10.35
C PHE A 28 -8.60 0.02 -9.74
N ALA A 29 -8.17 1.04 -9.01
CA ALA A 29 -9.06 1.97 -8.33
C ALA A 29 -9.95 2.76 -9.30
N LYS A 30 -9.52 2.91 -10.55
CA LYS A 30 -10.29 3.68 -11.53
C LYS A 30 -11.62 3.02 -11.86
N SER A 31 -11.73 1.72 -11.64
CA SER A 31 -12.95 0.97 -11.98
C SER A 31 -13.49 0.18 -10.81
N HIS A 32 -12.95 0.39 -9.61
CA HIS A 32 -13.35 -0.38 -8.42
C HIS A 32 -13.53 0.55 -7.23
N THR A 33 -14.17 0.02 -6.18
CA THR A 33 -14.40 0.80 -4.96
C THR A 33 -13.13 0.85 -4.10
N VAL A 34 -13.17 1.70 -3.07
CA VAL A 34 -12.09 1.78 -2.08
C VAL A 34 -11.87 0.42 -1.42
N ALA A 35 -12.97 -0.22 -0.97
CA ALA A 35 -12.85 -1.52 -0.31
C ALA A 35 -12.25 -2.58 -1.22
N GLU A 36 -12.66 -2.60 -2.49
CA GLU A 36 -12.11 -3.54 -3.45
C GLU A 36 -10.64 -3.30 -3.71
N THR A 37 -10.24 -2.04 -3.74
CA THR A 37 -8.83 -1.67 -3.97
C THR A 37 -7.97 -2.09 -2.78
N GLU A 38 -8.47 -1.89 -1.55
CA GLU A 38 -7.75 -2.35 -0.36
C GLU A 38 -7.53 -3.85 -0.40
N LYS A 39 -8.59 -4.58 -0.74
CA LYS A 39 -8.50 -6.04 -0.83
C LYS A 39 -7.50 -6.47 -1.90
N PHE A 40 -7.50 -5.80 -3.05
CA PHE A 40 -6.57 -6.10 -4.13
C PHE A 40 -5.13 -5.99 -3.65
N VAL A 41 -4.79 -4.91 -2.95
CA VAL A 41 -3.42 -4.70 -2.48
C VAL A 41 -3.03 -5.76 -1.45
N VAL A 42 -3.90 -6.00 -0.47
CA VAL A 42 -3.61 -6.98 0.58
C VAL A 42 -3.44 -8.37 -0.02
N ASP A 43 -4.37 -8.79 -0.87
CA ASP A 43 -4.32 -10.13 -1.46
C ASP A 43 -3.10 -10.29 -2.36
N SER A 44 -2.73 -9.25 -3.11
CA SER A 44 -1.59 -9.32 -4.00
C SER A 44 -0.28 -9.45 -3.24
N LEU A 45 -0.15 -8.76 -2.11
CA LEU A 45 1.08 -8.81 -1.32
C LEU A 45 1.14 -10.07 -0.47
N ASP A 46 0.01 -10.51 0.09
CA ASP A 46 -0.02 -11.73 0.89
C ASP A 46 0.28 -12.97 0.05
N ALA A 47 0.07 -12.89 -1.26
CA ALA A 47 0.40 -13.99 -2.15
C ALA A 47 1.90 -14.15 -2.38
N LEU A 48 2.70 -13.14 -2.01
CA LEU A 48 4.15 -13.20 -2.19
C LEU A 48 4.80 -13.92 -1.02
N PRO A 49 5.83 -14.74 -1.28
CA PRO A 49 6.54 -15.41 -0.18
C PRO A 49 7.24 -14.39 0.69
N GLN A 50 7.33 -14.69 1.99
CA GLN A 50 7.98 -13.86 2.98
C GLN A 50 7.35 -12.49 3.20
N MET A 51 6.21 -12.23 2.58
CA MET A 51 5.48 -10.97 2.76
C MET A 51 4.24 -11.21 3.61
N GLU A 52 4.04 -10.32 4.57
CA GLU A 52 2.82 -10.35 5.40
C GLU A 52 2.37 -8.92 5.61
N VAL A 53 1.17 -8.59 5.12
CA VAL A 53 0.62 -7.25 5.30
C VAL A 53 0.13 -7.10 6.73
N GLU A 54 0.71 -6.16 7.46
CA GLU A 54 0.24 -5.86 8.81
C GLU A 54 -1.07 -5.09 8.71
N TYR A 55 -1.10 -4.06 7.86
CA TYR A 55 -2.34 -3.37 7.55
C TYR A 55 -2.19 -2.56 6.26
N TYR A 56 -3.31 -2.23 5.66
CA TYR A 56 -3.40 -1.30 4.57
C TYR A 56 -4.66 -0.47 4.73
N SER A 57 -4.52 0.84 4.66
CA SER A 57 -5.65 1.75 4.85
C SER A 57 -5.62 2.83 3.77
N ILE A 58 -6.76 3.07 3.15
CA ILE A 58 -6.94 4.15 2.19
C ILE A 58 -7.63 5.28 2.94
N VAL A 59 -6.97 6.42 3.05
CA VAL A 59 -7.38 7.50 3.93
C VAL A 59 -7.38 8.84 3.21
N ASP A 60 -8.11 9.79 3.80
CA ASP A 60 -8.03 11.20 3.40
C ASP A 60 -6.61 11.69 3.72
N ALA A 61 -5.93 12.21 2.71
CA ALA A 61 -4.54 12.63 2.87
C ALA A 61 -4.39 13.82 3.83
N LEU A 62 -5.46 14.58 4.06
CA LEU A 62 -5.40 15.74 4.95
C LEU A 62 -5.70 15.36 6.39
N THR A 63 -6.70 14.53 6.62
CA THR A 63 -7.15 14.18 7.97
C THR A 63 -6.62 12.85 8.46
N MET A 64 -6.13 12.03 7.55
CA MET A 64 -5.67 10.67 7.81
C MET A 64 -6.78 9.76 8.32
N GLN A 65 -8.03 10.13 8.05
CA GLN A 65 -9.18 9.31 8.40
C GLN A 65 -9.53 8.38 7.24
N PRO A 66 -9.92 7.14 7.52
CA PRO A 66 -10.30 6.21 6.46
C PRO A 66 -11.45 6.75 5.64
N VAL A 67 -11.40 6.52 4.34
CA VAL A 67 -12.49 6.89 3.43
C VAL A 67 -13.20 5.63 2.96
N SER A 68 -14.49 5.76 2.67
CA SER A 68 -15.30 4.66 2.16
C SER A 68 -15.53 4.78 0.65
N ASP A 69 -15.37 5.96 0.10
CA ASP A 69 -15.63 6.24 -1.29
C ASP A 69 -14.58 7.22 -1.80
N TRP A 70 -14.25 7.13 -3.08
CA TRP A 70 -13.29 8.05 -3.69
C TRP A 70 -13.78 9.50 -3.66
N ALA A 71 -15.08 9.71 -3.55
CA ALA A 71 -15.67 11.04 -3.48
C ALA A 71 -15.63 11.65 -2.07
N ASP A 72 -15.22 10.87 -1.07
CA ASP A 72 -15.24 11.33 0.33
C ASP A 72 -14.19 12.39 0.61
N ALA A 73 -13.17 12.50 -0.23
CA ALA A 73 -12.09 13.45 0.00
C ALA A 73 -11.52 13.93 -1.33
N ASP A 74 -10.91 15.11 -1.30
CA ASP A 74 -10.24 15.66 -2.48
C ASP A 74 -8.84 15.08 -2.67
N SER A 75 -8.22 14.63 -1.60
CA SER A 75 -6.91 13.99 -1.64
C SER A 75 -7.00 12.67 -0.88
N ILE A 76 -6.59 11.59 -1.53
CA ILE A 76 -6.70 10.25 -0.94
C ILE A 76 -5.37 9.54 -1.13
N THR A 77 -4.89 8.91 -0.06
CA THR A 77 -3.63 8.18 -0.07
C THR A 77 -3.84 6.81 0.57
N GLY A 78 -3.07 5.83 0.09
CA GLY A 78 -3.03 4.51 0.73
C GLY A 78 -1.76 4.38 1.55
N CYS A 79 -1.89 3.92 2.78
CA CYS A 79 -0.77 3.71 3.69
C CYS A 79 -0.69 2.24 4.04
N ILE A 80 0.49 1.66 3.85
CA ILE A 80 0.67 0.23 4.04
C ILE A 80 1.83 -0.05 4.98
N THR A 81 1.68 -1.09 5.78
CA THR A 81 2.77 -1.65 6.58
C THR A 81 2.84 -3.13 6.29
N VAL A 82 4.01 -3.59 5.89
CA VAL A 82 4.24 -4.97 5.47
C VAL A 82 5.46 -5.51 6.18
N TYR A 83 5.39 -6.74 6.65
CA TYR A 83 6.57 -7.45 7.11
C TYR A 83 7.16 -8.23 5.95
N CYS A 84 8.45 -8.06 5.72
CA CYS A 84 9.21 -8.86 4.78
C CYS A 84 10.22 -9.64 5.60
N GLY A 85 9.88 -10.88 5.93
CA GLY A 85 10.61 -11.62 6.94
C GLY A 85 10.47 -10.93 8.29
N GLU A 86 11.57 -10.52 8.89
CA GLU A 86 11.55 -9.82 10.18
C GLU A 86 11.58 -8.30 10.01
N VAL A 87 11.66 -7.82 8.78
CA VAL A 87 11.80 -6.39 8.52
C VAL A 87 10.42 -5.79 8.28
N ARG A 88 10.13 -4.70 8.99
CA ARG A 88 8.87 -3.97 8.83
C ARG A 88 9.08 -2.84 7.84
N LEU A 89 8.31 -2.87 6.75
CA LEU A 89 8.41 -1.89 5.68
C LEU A 89 7.13 -1.06 5.64
N ILE A 90 7.29 0.24 5.44
CA ILE A 90 6.16 1.18 5.38
C ILE A 90 6.25 1.92 4.06
N ASP A 91 5.12 2.05 3.37
CA ASP A 91 5.07 2.78 2.12
C ASP A 91 3.70 3.43 1.97
N ASN A 92 3.56 4.30 0.98
CA ASN A 92 2.30 4.93 0.69
C ASN A 92 2.20 5.24 -0.79
N ILE A 93 0.96 5.48 -1.25
CA ILE A 93 0.71 5.81 -2.65
C ILE A 93 -0.48 6.78 -2.71
N ALA A 94 -0.36 7.81 -3.54
CA ALA A 94 -1.45 8.74 -3.74
C ALA A 94 -2.42 8.21 -4.78
N TYR A 95 -3.70 8.09 -4.42
CA TYR A 95 -4.74 7.71 -5.35
C TYR A 95 -5.40 8.92 -5.98
N LYS A 96 -5.55 9.98 -5.22
CA LYS A 96 -6.24 11.18 -5.66
C LYS A 96 -5.53 12.37 -5.03
N LYS A 97 -5.24 13.39 -5.84
CA LYS A 97 -4.56 14.59 -5.36
C LYS A 97 -5.46 15.80 -5.58
N ALA A 98 -5.58 16.64 -4.56
CA ALA A 98 -6.23 17.93 -4.71
C ALA A 98 -5.35 18.83 -5.56
N GLU A 99 -5.98 19.59 -6.44
CA GLU A 99 -5.26 20.55 -7.27
C GLU A 99 -5.36 21.94 -6.71
#